data_ef2e6c0a7c83651924be0d170ddb30c6
#
_entry.id   ef2e6c0a7c83651924be0d170ddb30c6
#
_cell.length_a   1.000
_cell.length_b   1.000
_cell.length_c   1.000
_cell.angle_alpha   90.00
_cell.angle_beta   90.00
_cell.angle_gamma   90.00
#
_symmetry.space_group_name_H-M   'P 1'
#
loop_
_entity.id
_entity.type
_entity.pdbx_description
1 polymer ?
#
loop_
_entity_poly.entity_id
_entity_poly.type
_entity_poly.pdbx_seq_one_letter_code
_entity_poly.pdbx_strand_id
1 'polypeptide(L)'
;MKLLSVVFSFRNEEGNIKELVNRINISLEKLTNWNYELIFVNDDSTDNSESILLELQKKYPIRIINMSRNFGVDPCVLAGFRNAKGDAIVYLHTDLQDPPEIIPDLIKKHEEGFDVVHTIRKKRKGESKFRMLVTRIAYLLINILSDIKLPIESGDYKLISRKALDKILNQKEFRPYVRGLSVWVGFKQTFYKYERQARGSGKSKMPLLSEGPVTDFVNGITSYSLKPLYIGIFFGFLSIIISVLLIIYALYLKFNNLAVPGSTSIIIAVSFFSGILL
;
A
#
# COMPACT_ATOMS: atom_id res chain seq x y z
N MET A 1 -7.25 -32.08 -0.44
CA MET A 1 -7.63 -30.91 0.36
C MET A 1 -6.88 -29.71 -0.19
N LYS A 2 -7.53 -28.55 -0.26
CA LYS A 2 -6.89 -27.30 -0.65
C LYS A 2 -6.05 -26.77 0.53
N LEU A 3 -5.03 -25.94 0.25
CA LEU A 3 -4.18 -25.32 1.24
C LEU A 3 -4.45 -23.81 1.30
N LEU A 4 -4.63 -23.26 2.48
CA LEU A 4 -4.71 -21.84 2.76
C LEU A 4 -3.38 -21.37 3.37
N SER A 5 -2.73 -20.37 2.79
CA SER A 5 -1.62 -19.67 3.45
C SER A 5 -2.13 -18.39 4.10
N VAL A 6 -1.93 -18.24 5.40
CA VAL A 6 -2.22 -16.98 6.10
C VAL A 6 -0.90 -16.28 6.40
N VAL A 7 -0.72 -15.11 5.81
CA VAL A 7 0.52 -14.33 5.87
C VAL A 7 0.37 -13.15 6.80
N PHE A 8 1.37 -12.93 7.63
CA PHE A 8 1.47 -11.84 8.60
C PHE A 8 2.81 -11.15 8.46
N SER A 9 2.81 -9.82 8.50
CA SER A 9 4.02 -9.04 8.76
C SER A 9 3.93 -8.45 10.17
N PHE A 10 5.01 -8.51 10.93
CA PHE A 10 4.99 -7.99 12.30
C PHE A 10 6.33 -7.37 12.69
N ARG A 11 6.25 -6.43 13.62
CA ARG A 11 7.39 -5.87 14.34
C ARG A 11 6.96 -5.46 15.74
N ASN A 12 7.57 -6.07 16.76
CA ASN A 12 7.28 -5.80 18.18
C ASN A 12 5.77 -5.92 18.49
N GLU A 13 5.25 -7.15 18.41
CA GLU A 13 3.84 -7.49 18.64
C GLU A 13 3.67 -8.62 19.67
N GLU A 14 4.61 -8.75 20.62
CA GLU A 14 4.60 -9.80 21.65
C GLU A 14 3.27 -9.92 22.41
N GLY A 15 2.58 -8.78 22.63
CA GLY A 15 1.30 -8.75 23.35
C GLY A 15 0.10 -9.26 22.52
N ASN A 16 0.23 -9.41 21.19
CA ASN A 16 -0.89 -9.75 20.31
C ASN A 16 -0.79 -11.16 19.71
N ILE A 17 0.42 -11.70 19.56
CA ILE A 17 0.68 -12.94 18.80
C ILE A 17 -0.06 -14.14 19.34
N LYS A 18 -0.04 -14.39 20.67
CA LYS A 18 -0.68 -15.56 21.27
C LYS A 18 -2.18 -15.57 21.02
N GLU A 19 -2.83 -14.42 21.24
CA GLU A 19 -4.27 -14.28 21.02
C GLU A 19 -4.61 -14.42 19.54
N LEU A 20 -3.83 -13.79 18.65
CA LEU A 20 -4.03 -13.87 17.20
C LEU A 20 -3.99 -15.32 16.71
N VAL A 21 -2.95 -16.07 17.06
CA VAL A 21 -2.80 -17.49 16.66
C VAL A 21 -3.96 -18.34 17.17
N ASN A 22 -4.39 -18.13 18.42
CA ASN A 22 -5.53 -18.84 18.97
C ASN A 22 -6.84 -18.52 18.21
N ARG A 23 -7.14 -17.25 17.97
CA ARG A 23 -8.34 -16.84 17.23
C ARG A 23 -8.35 -17.35 15.78
N ILE A 24 -7.19 -17.36 15.12
CA ILE A 24 -7.04 -17.92 13.78
C ILE A 24 -7.34 -19.42 13.81
N ASN A 25 -6.73 -20.16 14.71
CA ASN A 25 -6.96 -21.61 14.82
C ASN A 25 -8.44 -21.94 14.96
N ILE A 26 -9.15 -21.28 15.91
CA ILE A 26 -10.59 -21.45 16.12
C ILE A 26 -11.40 -21.11 14.83
N SER A 27 -10.97 -20.08 14.09
CA SER A 27 -11.65 -19.69 12.87
C SER A 27 -11.44 -20.68 11.74
N LEU A 28 -10.23 -21.24 11.63
CA LEU A 28 -9.87 -22.16 10.56
C LEU A 28 -10.32 -23.61 10.81
N GLU A 29 -10.52 -24.02 12.05
CA GLU A 29 -11.14 -25.31 12.38
C GLU A 29 -12.53 -25.50 11.75
N LYS A 30 -13.21 -24.41 11.42
CA LYS A 30 -14.51 -24.44 10.72
C LYS A 30 -14.38 -24.80 9.25
N LEU A 31 -13.19 -24.80 8.67
CA LEU A 31 -12.92 -25.08 7.27
C LEU A 31 -12.57 -26.56 7.04
N THR A 32 -13.55 -27.40 6.90
CA THR A 32 -13.38 -28.87 6.80
C THR A 32 -12.62 -29.34 5.54
N ASN A 33 -12.64 -28.56 4.45
CA ASN A 33 -12.03 -28.91 3.16
C ASN A 33 -10.67 -28.23 2.91
N TRP A 34 -10.17 -27.46 3.88
CA TRP A 34 -8.95 -26.69 3.76
C TRP A 34 -7.94 -27.07 4.87
N ASN A 35 -6.72 -27.36 4.47
CA ASN A 35 -5.57 -27.30 5.36
C ASN A 35 -5.06 -25.87 5.40
N TYR A 36 -4.21 -25.53 6.38
CA TYR A 36 -3.63 -24.19 6.46
C TYR A 36 -2.18 -24.20 6.90
N GLU A 37 -1.46 -23.16 6.53
CA GLU A 37 -0.16 -22.78 7.06
C GLU A 37 -0.19 -21.31 7.50
N LEU A 38 0.55 -20.97 8.56
CA LEU A 38 0.69 -19.61 9.08
C LEU A 38 2.11 -19.13 8.81
N ILE A 39 2.28 -18.04 8.07
CA ILE A 39 3.57 -17.49 7.69
C ILE A 39 3.75 -16.14 8.36
N PHE A 40 4.62 -16.08 9.35
CA PHE A 40 4.95 -14.87 10.09
C PHE A 40 6.27 -14.29 9.57
N VAL A 41 6.25 -13.07 9.05
CA VAL A 41 7.43 -12.34 8.58
C VAL A 41 7.81 -11.30 9.63
N ASN A 42 8.93 -11.53 10.28
CA ASN A 42 9.51 -10.68 11.31
C ASN A 42 10.32 -9.55 10.68
N ASP A 43 9.89 -8.31 10.84
CA ASP A 43 10.55 -7.11 10.35
C ASP A 43 11.55 -6.56 11.38
N ASP A 44 12.51 -7.40 11.80
CA ASP A 44 13.56 -7.06 12.76
C ASP A 44 12.98 -6.61 14.12
N SER A 45 12.17 -7.48 14.75
CA SER A 45 11.63 -7.24 16.09
C SER A 45 12.73 -7.30 17.14
N THR A 46 12.60 -6.45 18.16
CA THR A 46 13.53 -6.32 19.30
C THR A 46 12.91 -6.78 20.62
N ASP A 47 11.64 -7.21 20.61
CA ASP A 47 10.92 -7.76 21.75
C ASP A 47 10.87 -9.31 21.71
N ASN A 48 10.04 -9.92 22.55
CA ASN A 48 9.90 -11.37 22.64
C ASN A 48 9.01 -12.00 21.54
N SER A 49 8.60 -11.24 20.52
CA SER A 49 7.68 -11.72 19.47
C SER A 49 8.17 -13.01 18.78
N GLU A 50 9.46 -13.08 18.44
CA GLU A 50 10.04 -14.27 17.79
C GLU A 50 10.05 -15.47 18.73
N SER A 51 10.47 -15.30 19.98
CA SER A 51 10.49 -16.38 20.99
C SER A 51 9.11 -16.98 21.21
N ILE A 52 8.07 -16.13 21.24
CA ILE A 52 6.68 -16.57 21.38
C ILE A 52 6.25 -17.41 20.16
N LEU A 53 6.61 -16.98 18.94
CA LEU A 53 6.30 -17.74 17.72
C LEU A 53 7.01 -19.08 17.66
N LEU A 54 8.28 -19.16 18.12
CA LEU A 54 9.02 -20.43 18.20
C LEU A 54 8.37 -21.43 19.17
N GLU A 55 7.79 -20.95 20.27
CA GLU A 55 7.00 -21.80 21.18
C GLU A 55 5.71 -22.30 20.50
N LEU A 56 4.98 -21.40 19.83
CA LEU A 56 3.72 -21.72 19.17
C LEU A 56 3.91 -22.65 17.96
N GLN A 57 5.05 -22.58 17.28
CA GLN A 57 5.43 -23.46 16.17
C GLN A 57 5.45 -24.95 16.55
N LYS A 58 5.66 -25.27 17.82
CA LYS A 58 5.59 -26.68 18.32
C LYS A 58 4.17 -27.24 18.24
N LYS A 59 3.15 -26.39 18.21
CA LYS A 59 1.74 -26.78 18.28
C LYS A 59 0.98 -26.47 16.99
N TYR A 60 1.36 -25.44 16.23
CA TYR A 60 0.65 -24.94 15.07
C TYR A 60 1.55 -24.98 13.83
N PRO A 61 1.02 -25.07 12.61
CA PRO A 61 1.80 -25.08 11.36
C PRO A 61 2.33 -23.68 11.04
N ILE A 62 3.20 -23.17 11.87
CA ILE A 62 3.81 -21.84 11.77
C ILE A 62 5.14 -21.93 11.05
N ARG A 63 5.36 -21.02 10.09
CA ARG A 63 6.66 -20.73 9.49
C ARG A 63 7.05 -19.30 9.82
N ILE A 64 8.27 -19.10 10.29
CA ILE A 64 8.84 -17.80 10.63
C ILE A 64 9.87 -17.44 9.54
N ILE A 65 9.81 -16.20 9.07
CA ILE A 65 10.76 -15.62 8.13
C ILE A 65 11.33 -14.37 8.81
N ASN A 66 12.63 -14.33 9.04
CA ASN A 66 13.31 -13.19 9.63
C ASN A 66 13.91 -12.32 8.53
N MET A 67 13.55 -11.05 8.52
CA MET A 67 14.17 -10.05 7.65
C MET A 67 15.49 -9.59 8.28
N SER A 68 16.49 -9.25 7.44
CA SER A 68 17.83 -8.86 7.90
C SER A 68 17.89 -7.47 8.55
N ARG A 69 16.85 -6.66 8.43
CA ARG A 69 16.65 -5.36 9.06
C ARG A 69 15.19 -4.94 8.94
N ASN A 70 14.80 -3.82 9.51
CA ASN A 70 13.50 -3.21 9.26
C ASN A 70 13.39 -2.71 7.81
N PHE A 71 12.53 -3.34 7.02
CA PHE A 71 12.21 -3.00 5.64
C PHE A 71 10.84 -2.34 5.47
N GLY A 72 9.98 -2.45 6.48
CA GLY A 72 8.59 -2.01 6.42
C GLY A 72 7.62 -3.09 5.92
N VAL A 73 6.34 -2.72 5.81
CA VAL A 73 5.24 -3.69 5.61
C VAL A 73 5.30 -4.37 4.25
N ASP A 74 5.37 -3.61 3.14
CA ASP A 74 5.27 -4.18 1.78
C ASP A 74 6.35 -5.20 1.44
N PRO A 75 7.65 -4.99 1.74
CA PRO A 75 8.67 -6.01 1.54
C PRO A 75 8.45 -7.27 2.38
N CYS A 76 7.95 -7.13 3.61
CA CYS A 76 7.62 -8.27 4.47
C CYS A 76 6.44 -9.08 3.91
N VAL A 77 5.39 -8.40 3.44
CA VAL A 77 4.25 -9.04 2.77
C VAL A 77 4.70 -9.84 1.56
N LEU A 78 5.55 -9.26 0.72
CA LEU A 78 6.10 -9.95 -0.46
C LEU A 78 6.97 -11.15 -0.10
N ALA A 79 7.79 -11.04 0.95
CA ALA A 79 8.56 -12.18 1.45
C ALA A 79 7.63 -13.31 1.89
N GLY A 80 6.54 -12.99 2.61
CA GLY A 80 5.51 -13.94 2.98
C GLY A 80 4.81 -14.57 1.77
N PHE A 81 4.40 -13.75 0.81
CA PHE A 81 3.74 -14.20 -0.42
C PHE A 81 4.61 -15.14 -1.26
N ARG A 82 5.91 -14.85 -1.39
CA ARG A 82 6.86 -15.72 -2.11
C ARG A 82 7.05 -17.08 -1.44
N ASN A 83 6.85 -17.16 -0.14
CA ASN A 83 6.98 -18.39 0.64
C ASN A 83 5.65 -19.13 0.85
N ALA A 84 4.52 -18.51 0.51
CA ALA A 84 3.20 -19.11 0.61
C ALA A 84 3.02 -20.22 -0.43
N LYS A 85 2.51 -21.38 -0.01
CA LYS A 85 2.27 -22.55 -0.85
C LYS A 85 0.79 -22.82 -1.12
N GLY A 86 -0.11 -22.09 -0.45
CA GLY A 86 -1.54 -22.29 -0.51
C GLY A 86 -2.16 -22.04 -1.88
N ASP A 87 -3.31 -22.66 -2.13
CA ASP A 87 -4.18 -22.41 -3.29
C ASP A 87 -4.87 -21.04 -3.19
N ALA A 88 -5.09 -20.57 -1.96
CA ALA A 88 -5.52 -19.23 -1.61
C ALA A 88 -4.61 -18.65 -0.53
N ILE A 89 -4.38 -17.34 -0.59
CA ILE A 89 -3.50 -16.64 0.34
C ILE A 89 -4.29 -15.50 0.99
N VAL A 90 -4.28 -15.47 2.32
CA VAL A 90 -4.86 -14.37 3.09
C VAL A 90 -3.72 -13.58 3.73
N TYR A 91 -3.77 -12.26 3.62
CA TYR A 91 -2.88 -11.36 4.36
C TYR A 91 -3.67 -10.52 5.34
N LEU A 92 -3.21 -10.44 6.59
CA LEU A 92 -3.73 -9.54 7.61
C LEU A 92 -2.64 -9.11 8.58
N HIS A 93 -2.89 -8.00 9.31
CA HIS A 93 -1.97 -7.48 10.31
C HIS A 93 -2.07 -8.23 11.64
N THR A 94 -1.00 -8.19 12.44
CA THR A 94 -0.91 -8.86 13.75
C THR A 94 -1.51 -8.05 14.91
N ASP A 95 -2.04 -6.85 14.67
CA ASP A 95 -2.48 -5.91 15.70
C ASP A 95 -3.90 -6.15 16.25
N LEU A 96 -4.53 -7.27 15.86
CA LEU A 96 -5.89 -7.69 16.24
C LEU A 96 -7.01 -6.73 15.81
N GLN A 97 -6.71 -5.72 15.00
CA GLN A 97 -7.74 -4.80 14.50
C GLN A 97 -8.58 -5.42 13.38
N ASP A 98 -7.99 -6.28 12.58
CA ASP A 98 -8.63 -6.99 11.49
C ASP A 98 -9.02 -8.39 11.98
N PRO A 99 -10.33 -8.71 12.13
CA PRO A 99 -10.79 -9.93 12.78
C PRO A 99 -10.49 -11.17 11.91
N PRO A 100 -9.74 -12.16 12.41
CA PRO A 100 -9.50 -13.40 11.67
C PRO A 100 -10.75 -14.25 11.46
N GLU A 101 -11.81 -14.00 12.22
CA GLU A 101 -13.09 -14.72 12.15
C GLU A 101 -13.80 -14.59 10.81
N ILE A 102 -13.43 -13.59 9.98
CA ILE A 102 -14.01 -13.44 8.64
C ILE A 102 -13.28 -14.27 7.56
N ILE A 103 -12.15 -14.92 7.89
CA ILE A 103 -11.42 -15.75 6.91
C ILE A 103 -12.32 -16.80 6.24
N PRO A 104 -13.19 -17.54 6.96
CA PRO A 104 -14.13 -18.47 6.32
C PRO A 104 -15.05 -17.81 5.28
N ASP A 105 -15.51 -16.59 5.53
CA ASP A 105 -16.33 -15.86 4.59
C ASP A 105 -15.55 -15.42 3.33
N LEU A 106 -14.28 -15.04 3.50
CA LEU A 106 -13.40 -14.74 2.37
C LEU A 106 -13.16 -15.98 1.51
N ILE A 107 -12.95 -17.14 2.13
CA ILE A 107 -12.81 -18.44 1.44
C ILE A 107 -14.09 -18.77 0.68
N LYS A 108 -15.28 -18.58 1.28
CA LYS A 108 -16.55 -18.79 0.59
C LYS A 108 -16.65 -17.95 -0.67
N LYS A 109 -16.25 -16.66 -0.62
CA LYS A 109 -16.19 -15.81 -1.81
C LYS A 109 -15.22 -16.32 -2.87
N HIS A 110 -14.06 -16.83 -2.43
CA HIS A 110 -13.12 -17.46 -3.35
C HIS A 110 -13.72 -18.71 -4.01
N GLU A 111 -14.44 -19.54 -3.28
CA GLU A 111 -15.15 -20.72 -3.81
C GLU A 111 -16.28 -20.37 -4.77
N GLU A 112 -16.89 -19.18 -4.64
CA GLU A 112 -17.82 -18.59 -5.61
C GLU A 112 -17.10 -18.17 -6.93
N GLY A 113 -15.79 -18.35 -7.03
CA GLY A 113 -14.97 -18.09 -8.23
C GLY A 113 -14.35 -16.68 -8.28
N PHE A 114 -14.24 -15.98 -7.14
CA PHE A 114 -13.48 -14.73 -7.09
C PHE A 114 -12.00 -14.99 -6.80
N ASP A 115 -11.13 -14.36 -7.60
CA ASP A 115 -9.68 -14.49 -7.47
C ASP A 115 -9.09 -13.53 -6.43
N VAL A 116 -9.71 -12.37 -6.24
CA VAL A 116 -9.30 -11.40 -5.21
C VAL A 116 -10.52 -10.95 -4.43
N VAL A 117 -10.45 -11.10 -3.10
CA VAL A 117 -11.50 -10.63 -2.17
C VAL A 117 -10.91 -9.53 -1.31
N HIS A 118 -11.23 -8.28 -1.65
CA HIS A 118 -10.84 -7.11 -0.88
C HIS A 118 -11.74 -6.93 0.32
N THR A 119 -11.18 -6.53 1.46
CA THR A 119 -12.01 -6.15 2.61
C THR A 119 -12.18 -4.64 2.70
N ILE A 120 -13.40 -4.20 3.02
CA ILE A 120 -13.78 -2.79 3.21
C ILE A 120 -14.23 -2.58 4.66
N ARG A 121 -13.66 -1.59 5.31
CA ARG A 121 -13.97 -1.20 6.69
C ARG A 121 -15.25 -0.37 6.72
N LYS A 122 -16.35 -0.92 7.29
CA LYS A 122 -17.63 -0.19 7.46
C LYS A 122 -17.53 0.92 8.51
N LYS A 123 -16.80 0.66 9.61
CA LYS A 123 -16.60 1.59 10.73
C LYS A 123 -15.17 1.46 11.24
N ARG A 124 -14.60 2.59 11.63
CA ARG A 124 -13.27 2.68 12.24
C ARG A 124 -13.43 3.20 13.66
N LYS A 125 -13.53 2.29 14.63
CA LYS A 125 -13.59 2.68 16.04
C LYS A 125 -12.23 3.25 16.47
N GLY A 126 -12.24 4.45 17.08
CA GLY A 126 -11.04 5.08 17.63
C GLY A 126 -10.25 5.99 16.68
N GLU A 127 -10.67 6.19 15.42
CA GLU A 127 -10.04 7.18 14.53
C GLU A 127 -10.73 8.55 14.59
N SER A 128 -9.95 9.64 14.55
CA SER A 128 -10.51 10.99 14.51
C SER A 128 -11.18 11.29 13.16
N LYS A 129 -12.24 12.11 13.18
CA LYS A 129 -12.94 12.55 11.96
C LYS A 129 -12.01 13.25 10.97
N PHE A 130 -11.05 14.04 11.48
CA PHE A 130 -10.05 14.71 10.66
C PHE A 130 -9.16 13.72 9.90
N ARG A 131 -8.65 12.68 10.59
CA ARG A 131 -7.85 11.62 9.95
C ARG A 131 -8.63 10.91 8.86
N MET A 132 -9.91 10.59 9.10
CA MET A 132 -10.76 9.96 8.10
C MET A 132 -10.96 10.86 6.87
N LEU A 133 -11.17 12.17 7.07
CA LEU A 133 -11.31 13.13 5.96
C LEU A 133 -10.05 13.22 5.12
N VAL A 134 -8.88 13.37 5.74
CA VAL A 134 -7.58 13.42 5.04
C VAL A 134 -7.34 12.14 4.26
N THR A 135 -7.58 10.99 4.87
CA THR A 135 -7.45 9.68 4.19
C THR A 135 -8.38 9.59 2.98
N ARG A 136 -9.63 10.05 3.11
CA ARG A 136 -10.60 10.03 2.01
C ARG A 136 -10.19 10.94 0.86
N ILE A 137 -9.68 12.13 1.15
CA ILE A 137 -9.14 13.05 0.14
C ILE A 137 -7.93 12.40 -0.56
N ALA A 138 -7.01 11.78 0.18
CA ALA A 138 -5.86 11.10 -0.40
C ALA A 138 -6.30 9.98 -1.38
N TYR A 139 -7.25 9.11 -1.00
CA TYR A 139 -7.78 8.09 -1.90
C TYR A 139 -8.50 8.68 -3.12
N LEU A 140 -9.22 9.80 -2.96
CA LEU A 140 -9.85 10.49 -4.07
C LEU A 140 -8.80 10.99 -5.07
N LEU A 141 -7.73 11.62 -4.58
CA LEU A 141 -6.63 12.09 -5.42
C LEU A 141 -5.91 10.93 -6.12
N ILE A 142 -5.64 9.83 -5.41
CA ILE A 142 -5.09 8.62 -6.03
C ILE A 142 -6.01 8.15 -7.17
N ASN A 143 -7.30 8.04 -6.93
CA ASN A 143 -8.26 7.55 -7.93
C ASN A 143 -8.46 8.50 -9.13
N ILE A 144 -8.20 9.80 -8.98
CA ILE A 144 -8.22 10.78 -10.09
C ILE A 144 -6.93 10.69 -10.90
N LEU A 145 -5.80 10.63 -10.20
CA LEU A 145 -4.47 10.69 -10.82
C LEU A 145 -3.96 9.31 -11.25
N SER A 146 -4.43 8.21 -10.67
CA SER A 146 -4.05 6.84 -11.04
C SER A 146 -5.00 6.24 -12.09
N ASP A 147 -4.51 5.29 -12.86
CA ASP A 147 -5.31 4.55 -13.85
C ASP A 147 -6.02 3.34 -13.23
N ILE A 148 -5.69 3.00 -11.97
CA ILE A 148 -6.42 2.01 -11.18
C ILE A 148 -7.35 2.71 -10.18
N LYS A 149 -8.52 2.09 -9.95
CA LYS A 149 -9.48 2.58 -8.93
C LYS A 149 -9.29 1.79 -7.65
N LEU A 150 -8.52 2.35 -6.71
CA LEU A 150 -8.39 1.77 -5.38
C LEU A 150 -9.71 1.93 -4.64
N PRO A 151 -10.26 0.83 -4.06
CA PRO A 151 -11.47 0.92 -3.25
C PRO A 151 -11.21 1.81 -2.03
N ILE A 152 -12.04 2.85 -1.87
CA ILE A 152 -11.98 3.73 -0.71
C ILE A 152 -12.20 2.88 0.55
N GLU A 153 -11.36 3.09 1.58
CA GLU A 153 -11.41 2.34 2.85
C GLU A 153 -11.02 0.85 2.78
N SER A 154 -10.52 0.35 1.63
CA SER A 154 -9.92 -0.97 1.61
C SER A 154 -8.62 -0.99 2.41
N GLY A 155 -8.48 -2.01 3.25
CA GLY A 155 -7.25 -2.29 3.98
C GLY A 155 -6.32 -3.22 3.21
N ASP A 156 -5.24 -3.61 3.88
CA ASP A 156 -4.33 -4.62 3.35
C ASP A 156 -4.87 -6.03 3.55
N TYR A 157 -5.81 -6.22 4.47
CA TYR A 157 -6.51 -7.47 4.69
C TYR A 157 -7.28 -7.89 3.44
N LYS A 158 -6.91 -9.01 2.85
CA LYS A 158 -7.52 -9.54 1.63
C LYS A 158 -7.20 -11.01 1.45
N LEU A 159 -8.00 -11.67 0.58
CA LEU A 159 -7.68 -12.99 0.06
C LEU A 159 -7.30 -12.85 -1.42
N ILE A 160 -6.27 -13.57 -1.83
CA ILE A 160 -5.77 -13.63 -3.21
C ILE A 160 -5.64 -15.10 -3.61
N SER A 161 -6.17 -15.50 -4.78
CA SER A 161 -5.96 -16.84 -5.33
C SER A 161 -4.50 -17.05 -5.72
N ARG A 162 -4.04 -18.30 -5.76
CA ARG A 162 -2.69 -18.65 -6.26
C ARG A 162 -2.44 -18.06 -7.63
N LYS A 163 -3.40 -18.20 -8.53
CA LYS A 163 -3.34 -17.68 -9.90
C LYS A 163 -3.09 -16.18 -9.96
N ALA A 164 -3.78 -15.40 -9.11
CA ALA A 164 -3.60 -13.95 -9.04
C ALA A 164 -2.28 -13.58 -8.37
N LEU A 165 -1.91 -14.30 -7.30
CA LEU A 165 -0.65 -14.07 -6.59
C LEU A 165 0.57 -14.31 -7.49
N ASP A 166 0.58 -15.38 -8.28
CA ASP A 166 1.70 -15.67 -9.19
C ASP A 166 1.91 -14.54 -10.20
N LYS A 167 0.83 -13.89 -10.65
CA LYS A 167 0.95 -12.71 -11.53
C LYS A 167 1.47 -11.48 -10.80
N ILE A 168 1.09 -11.28 -9.55
CA ILE A 168 1.63 -10.21 -8.69
C ILE A 168 3.14 -10.42 -8.46
N LEU A 169 3.55 -11.62 -8.12
CA LEU A 169 4.96 -11.95 -7.83
C LEU A 169 5.87 -11.89 -9.06
N ASN A 170 5.31 -12.04 -10.25
CA ASN A 170 6.05 -11.93 -11.52
C ASN A 170 6.32 -10.45 -11.92
N GLN A 171 5.73 -9.46 -11.24
CA GLN A 171 6.06 -8.07 -11.46
C GLN A 171 7.45 -7.77 -10.88
N LYS A 172 8.30 -7.13 -11.70
CA LYS A 172 9.70 -6.81 -11.34
C LYS A 172 9.83 -5.36 -10.86
N GLU A 173 8.93 -4.92 -9.99
CA GLU A 173 9.01 -3.58 -9.41
C GLU A 173 10.02 -3.55 -8.25
N PHE A 174 10.84 -2.50 -8.19
CA PHE A 174 11.81 -2.32 -7.10
C PHE A 174 11.13 -2.00 -5.76
N ARG A 175 10.06 -1.21 -5.79
CA ARG A 175 9.22 -0.87 -4.62
C ARG A 175 7.75 -1.14 -4.95
N PRO A 176 7.34 -2.39 -4.93
CA PRO A 176 5.97 -2.74 -5.28
C PRO A 176 4.98 -2.23 -4.23
N TYR A 177 3.93 -1.55 -4.70
CA TYR A 177 2.80 -1.15 -3.88
C TYR A 177 1.76 -2.27 -3.90
N VAL A 178 1.84 -3.17 -2.91
CA VAL A 178 1.06 -4.44 -2.88
C VAL A 178 -0.45 -4.19 -2.93
N ARG A 179 -0.92 -3.10 -2.31
CA ARG A 179 -2.33 -2.72 -2.33
C ARG A 179 -2.82 -2.41 -3.76
N GLY A 180 -2.04 -1.66 -4.51
CA GLY A 180 -2.32 -1.34 -5.91
C GLY A 180 -2.18 -2.55 -6.82
N LEU A 181 -1.12 -3.35 -6.66
CA LEU A 181 -0.89 -4.57 -7.45
C LEU A 181 -2.06 -5.55 -7.37
N SER A 182 -2.67 -5.71 -6.19
CA SER A 182 -3.82 -6.59 -6.01
C SER A 182 -5.08 -6.15 -6.79
N VAL A 183 -5.20 -4.86 -7.09
CA VAL A 183 -6.27 -4.31 -7.94
C VAL A 183 -5.86 -4.37 -9.42
N TRP A 184 -4.60 -3.98 -9.70
CA TRP A 184 -4.07 -3.87 -11.06
C TRP A 184 -4.00 -5.22 -11.78
N VAL A 185 -3.73 -6.30 -11.07
CA VAL A 185 -3.61 -7.65 -11.64
C VAL A 185 -4.90 -8.10 -12.35
N GLY A 186 -6.03 -7.44 -12.14
CA GLY A 186 -7.31 -7.77 -12.72
C GLY A 186 -7.93 -9.01 -12.09
N PHE A 187 -8.32 -9.99 -12.91
CA PHE A 187 -9.08 -11.17 -12.52
C PHE A 187 -10.47 -10.81 -11.93
N LYS A 188 -11.21 -11.82 -11.49
CA LYS A 188 -12.53 -11.61 -10.89
C LYS A 188 -12.39 -11.17 -9.44
N GLN A 189 -12.75 -9.91 -9.16
CA GLN A 189 -12.60 -9.30 -7.83
C GLN A 189 -13.95 -9.04 -7.18
N THR A 190 -13.97 -9.06 -5.84
CA THR A 190 -15.15 -8.71 -5.04
C THR A 190 -14.75 -8.04 -3.73
N PHE A 191 -15.75 -7.56 -3.00
CA PHE A 191 -15.56 -6.85 -1.73
C PHE A 191 -16.32 -7.54 -0.61
N TYR A 192 -15.66 -7.63 0.56
CA TYR A 192 -16.26 -8.07 1.80
C TYR A 192 -16.24 -6.93 2.82
N LYS A 193 -17.40 -6.56 3.36
CA LYS A 193 -17.52 -5.45 4.31
C LYS A 193 -17.49 -5.97 5.75
N TYR A 194 -16.58 -5.41 6.58
CA TYR A 194 -16.46 -5.80 7.99
C TYR A 194 -16.33 -4.58 8.91
N GLU A 195 -16.48 -4.80 10.20
CA GLU A 195 -16.24 -3.78 11.23
C GLU A 195 -14.84 -3.98 11.83
N ARG A 196 -13.99 -2.95 11.72
CA ARG A 196 -12.65 -2.98 12.30
C ARG A 196 -12.73 -2.82 13.81
N GLN A 197 -12.02 -3.68 14.53
CA GLN A 197 -11.93 -3.64 15.99
C GLN A 197 -10.95 -2.56 16.45
N ALA A 198 -11.02 -2.20 17.74
CA ALA A 198 -9.96 -1.40 18.35
C ALA A 198 -8.68 -2.24 18.43
N ARG A 199 -7.51 -1.59 18.44
CA ARG A 199 -6.23 -2.28 18.59
C ARG A 199 -6.19 -3.06 19.91
N GLY A 200 -5.68 -4.29 19.88
CA GLY A 200 -5.58 -5.14 21.06
C GLY A 200 -4.61 -4.58 22.10
N SER A 201 -3.36 -4.32 21.71
CA SER A 201 -2.33 -3.74 22.55
C SER A 201 -1.36 -2.84 21.77
N GLY A 202 -0.59 -1.99 22.48
CA GLY A 202 0.42 -1.10 21.89
C GLY A 202 -0.13 0.21 21.31
N LYS A 203 0.77 1.15 20.96
CA LYS A 203 0.44 2.45 20.35
C LYS A 203 0.45 2.35 18.83
N SER A 204 -0.36 3.18 18.15
CA SER A 204 -0.31 3.28 16.68
C SER A 204 1.09 3.70 16.22
N LYS A 205 1.71 2.89 15.37
CA LYS A 205 3.06 3.10 14.84
C LYS A 205 3.07 4.00 13.59
N MET A 206 1.89 4.43 13.09
CA MET A 206 1.75 5.25 11.88
C MET A 206 0.99 6.56 12.14
N PRO A 207 1.66 7.63 12.59
CA PRO A 207 1.10 8.98 12.55
C PRO A 207 0.74 9.38 11.11
N LEU A 208 -0.21 10.32 10.94
CA LEU A 208 -0.77 10.68 9.62
C LEU A 208 0.28 11.25 8.65
N LEU A 209 1.28 11.96 9.17
CA LEU A 209 2.38 12.57 8.40
C LEU A 209 3.71 11.81 8.58
N SER A 210 3.66 10.54 9.03
CA SER A 210 4.87 9.71 9.05
C SER A 210 5.24 9.24 7.64
N GLU A 211 6.46 8.80 7.47
CA GLU A 211 7.03 8.36 6.20
C GLU A 211 6.16 7.29 5.50
N GLY A 212 5.58 6.35 6.26
CA GLY A 212 4.75 5.26 5.70
C GLY A 212 3.52 5.77 4.92
N PRO A 213 2.57 6.49 5.53
CA PRO A 213 1.40 7.01 4.82
C PRO A 213 1.72 7.96 3.65
N VAL A 214 2.79 8.77 3.77
CA VAL A 214 3.24 9.65 2.68
C VAL A 214 3.78 8.83 1.53
N THR A 215 4.61 7.84 1.80
CA THR A 215 5.15 6.92 0.78
C THR A 215 4.03 6.14 0.10
N ASP A 216 3.05 5.62 0.85
CA ASP A 216 1.86 4.95 0.30
C ASP A 216 1.07 5.85 -0.64
N PHE A 217 0.90 7.13 -0.28
CA PHE A 217 0.22 8.11 -1.12
C PHE A 217 0.98 8.38 -2.42
N VAL A 218 2.28 8.63 -2.33
CA VAL A 218 3.13 8.85 -3.51
C VAL A 218 3.14 7.61 -4.41
N ASN A 219 3.38 6.43 -3.85
CA ASN A 219 3.36 5.18 -4.61
C ASN A 219 2.00 4.92 -5.26
N GLY A 220 0.89 5.21 -4.56
CA GLY A 220 -0.46 5.08 -5.12
C GLY A 220 -0.72 5.93 -6.36
N ILE A 221 -0.06 7.07 -6.48
CA ILE A 221 -0.18 7.97 -7.64
C ILE A 221 0.82 7.60 -8.73
N THR A 222 2.09 7.37 -8.38
CA THR A 222 3.18 7.25 -9.35
C THR A 222 3.35 5.87 -9.95
N SER A 223 2.99 4.79 -9.20
CA SER A 223 3.20 3.42 -9.66
C SER A 223 2.24 2.99 -10.79
N TYR A 224 1.07 3.64 -10.90
CA TYR A 224 0.02 3.20 -11.81
C TYR A 224 -0.50 4.30 -12.74
N SER A 225 0.27 5.37 -12.96
CA SER A 225 -0.12 6.42 -13.90
C SER A 225 1.05 7.27 -14.33
N LEU A 226 1.00 7.69 -15.60
CA LEU A 226 1.90 8.70 -16.17
C LEU A 226 1.34 10.13 -16.04
N LYS A 227 0.12 10.30 -15.49
CA LYS A 227 -0.51 11.63 -15.38
C LYS A 227 0.33 12.66 -14.64
N PRO A 228 0.97 12.33 -13.48
CA PRO A 228 1.85 13.29 -12.80
C PRO A 228 3.02 13.76 -13.68
N LEU A 229 3.58 12.85 -14.48
CA LEU A 229 4.65 13.18 -15.43
C LEU A 229 4.14 14.12 -16.52
N TYR A 230 2.97 13.85 -17.10
CA TYR A 230 2.37 14.72 -18.12
C TYR A 230 2.04 16.11 -17.59
N ILE A 231 1.61 16.22 -16.32
CA ILE A 231 1.39 17.51 -15.67
C ILE A 231 2.70 18.29 -15.56
N GLY A 232 3.79 17.63 -15.16
CA GLY A 232 5.14 18.24 -15.13
C GLY A 232 5.59 18.74 -16.51
N ILE A 233 5.44 17.88 -17.52
CA ILE A 233 5.76 18.23 -18.93
C ILE A 233 4.93 19.42 -19.39
N PHE A 234 3.63 19.44 -19.10
CA PHE A 234 2.76 20.55 -19.48
C PHE A 234 3.22 21.89 -18.88
N PHE A 235 3.52 21.91 -17.58
CA PHE A 235 4.03 23.12 -16.93
C PHE A 235 5.42 23.53 -17.43
N GLY A 236 6.27 22.56 -17.77
CA GLY A 236 7.56 22.82 -18.42
C GLY A 236 7.38 23.53 -19.76
N PHE A 237 6.50 23.04 -20.65
CA PHE A 237 6.20 23.71 -21.93
C PHE A 237 5.59 25.08 -21.72
N LEU A 238 4.67 25.24 -20.78
CA LEU A 238 4.07 26.54 -20.46
C LEU A 238 5.14 27.55 -20.00
N SER A 239 6.07 27.12 -19.16
CA SER A 239 7.20 27.94 -18.71
C SER A 239 8.09 28.39 -19.87
N ILE A 240 8.39 27.49 -20.83
CA ILE A 240 9.17 27.81 -22.03
C ILE A 240 8.45 28.88 -22.85
N ILE A 241 7.15 28.74 -23.07
CA ILE A 241 6.35 29.74 -23.87
C ILE A 241 6.40 31.09 -23.14
N ILE A 242 6.17 31.15 -21.84
CA ILE A 242 6.23 32.39 -21.04
C ILE A 242 7.62 33.02 -21.13
N SER A 243 8.69 32.22 -21.03
CA SER A 243 10.07 32.69 -21.14
C SER A 243 10.37 33.32 -22.51
N VAL A 244 9.92 32.67 -23.57
CA VAL A 244 10.08 33.20 -24.95
C VAL A 244 9.32 34.54 -25.11
N LEU A 245 8.09 34.64 -24.61
CA LEU A 245 7.32 35.89 -24.65
C LEU A 245 7.99 37.01 -23.89
N LEU A 246 8.56 36.72 -22.71
CA LEU A 246 9.31 37.69 -21.88
C LEU A 246 10.58 38.16 -22.63
N ILE A 247 11.29 37.28 -23.32
CA ILE A 247 12.47 37.63 -24.11
C ILE A 247 12.07 38.56 -25.25
N ILE A 248 11.03 38.22 -26.00
CA ILE A 248 10.52 39.04 -27.08
C ILE A 248 10.10 40.45 -26.58
N TYR A 249 9.38 40.49 -25.48
CA TYR A 249 8.97 41.73 -24.84
C TYR A 249 10.17 42.57 -24.37
N ALA A 250 11.18 41.97 -23.76
CA ALA A 250 12.39 42.68 -23.36
C ALA A 250 13.19 43.25 -24.54
N LEU A 251 13.27 42.52 -25.68
CA LEU A 251 13.84 43.01 -26.90
C LEU A 251 13.05 44.16 -27.51
N TYR A 252 11.71 44.07 -27.56
CA TYR A 252 10.83 45.14 -28.01
C TYR A 252 11.07 46.43 -27.20
N LEU A 253 11.13 46.36 -25.87
CA LEU A 253 11.41 47.55 -25.06
C LEU A 253 12.81 48.13 -25.35
N LYS A 254 13.81 47.27 -25.56
CA LYS A 254 15.15 47.71 -25.90
C LYS A 254 15.20 48.45 -27.24
N PHE A 255 14.57 47.92 -28.32
CA PHE A 255 14.57 48.54 -29.62
C PHE A 255 13.80 49.85 -29.65
N ASN A 256 12.80 50.04 -28.79
CA ASN A 256 12.06 51.29 -28.68
C ASN A 256 12.68 52.27 -27.69
N ASN A 257 13.89 52.02 -27.14
CA ASN A 257 14.57 52.85 -26.14
C ASN A 257 13.77 53.05 -24.86
N LEU A 258 12.88 52.10 -24.54
CA LEU A 258 12.06 52.13 -23.31
C LEU A 258 12.68 51.27 -22.16
N ALA A 259 13.73 50.54 -22.46
CA ALA A 259 14.38 49.64 -21.47
C ALA A 259 15.37 50.39 -20.59
N VAL A 260 15.34 50.10 -19.31
CA VAL A 260 16.39 50.54 -18.36
C VAL A 260 17.72 49.87 -18.74
N PRO A 261 18.86 50.59 -18.75
CA PRO A 261 20.14 49.99 -19.09
C PRO A 261 20.45 48.76 -18.24
N GLY A 262 20.79 47.65 -18.91
CA GLY A 262 21.09 46.37 -18.27
C GLY A 262 19.88 45.47 -18.00
N SER A 263 18.65 45.97 -17.92
CA SER A 263 17.45 45.20 -17.59
C SER A 263 17.16 44.08 -18.61
N THR A 264 17.31 44.37 -19.91
CA THR A 264 17.06 43.42 -21.02
C THR A 264 17.93 42.18 -20.88
N SER A 265 19.23 42.35 -20.61
CA SER A 265 20.17 41.20 -20.46
C SER A 265 19.81 40.33 -19.28
N ILE A 266 19.40 40.93 -18.17
CA ILE A 266 18.97 40.22 -16.97
C ILE A 266 17.67 39.41 -17.24
N ILE A 267 16.67 40.05 -17.86
CA ILE A 267 15.40 39.39 -18.21
C ILE A 267 15.66 38.20 -19.14
N ILE A 268 16.48 38.38 -20.17
CA ILE A 268 16.81 37.29 -21.10
C ILE A 268 17.51 36.13 -20.36
N ALA A 269 18.52 36.42 -19.57
CA ALA A 269 19.26 35.39 -18.87
C ALA A 269 18.34 34.61 -17.87
N VAL A 270 17.60 35.34 -17.04
CA VAL A 270 16.68 34.71 -16.06
C VAL A 270 15.59 33.89 -16.77
N SER A 271 14.96 34.44 -17.80
CA SER A 271 13.90 33.74 -18.54
C SER A 271 14.45 32.50 -19.29
N PHE A 272 15.62 32.59 -19.90
CA PHE A 272 16.27 31.43 -20.55
C PHE A 272 16.56 30.30 -19.59
N PHE A 273 17.23 30.59 -18.50
CA PHE A 273 17.54 29.56 -17.49
C PHE A 273 16.28 28.99 -16.80
N SER A 274 15.29 29.83 -16.50
CA SER A 274 14.02 29.37 -15.94
C SER A 274 13.26 28.43 -16.88
N GLY A 275 13.34 28.68 -18.20
CA GLY A 275 12.69 27.81 -19.20
C GLY A 275 13.39 26.45 -19.39
N ILE A 276 14.70 26.36 -19.09
CA ILE A 276 15.46 25.11 -19.17
C ILE A 276 15.33 24.26 -17.91
N LEU A 277 15.22 24.89 -16.72
CA LEU A 277 15.22 24.20 -15.43
C LEU A 277 13.89 23.49 -15.10
N LEU A 278 12.82 23.73 -15.83
CA LEU A 278 11.53 23.06 -15.68
C LEU A 278 11.30 21.99 -16.75
#